data_d1d045850cc4254d6e2cda74c73af750
#
_entry.id   d1d045850cc4254d6e2cda74c73af750
#
_cell.length_a   1.000
_cell.length_b   1.000
_cell.length_c   1.000
_cell.angle_alpha   90.00
_cell.angle_beta   90.00
_cell.angle_gamma   90.00
#
_symmetry.space_group_name_H-M   'P 1'
#
loop_
_entity.id
_entity.type
_entity.pdbx_description
1 polymer ?
#
loop_
_entity_poly.entity_id
_entity_poly.type
_entity_poly.pdbx_seq_one_letter_code
_entity_poly.pdbx_strand_id
1 'polypeptide(L)'
;GGQYLFWLTPAEGDLSEKRIIRVAGSRSSILSMAIRDFASMYPEYQVEYVDYDALHGEQAEQRLLMDMLYGECPDLLFVNGLPFEQYARQGLLEDLYAYLDADEALSREDLTQNLLCALETDGALYCLPQTYLLDTAVGLQETVGGKEGWSMTAFLDTAQAHPEITSIFAQED
;
A
#
# COMPACT_ATOMS: atom_id res chain seq x y z
N GLY A 1 -24.64 12.66 16.81
CA GLY A 1 -23.30 13.09 17.06
C GLY A 1 -22.84 12.62 18.42
N GLY A 2 -21.84 11.72 18.50
CA GLY A 2 -21.25 11.28 19.76
C GLY A 2 -20.27 12.34 20.26
N GLN A 3 -20.36 12.66 21.54
CA GLN A 3 -19.34 13.46 22.22
C GLN A 3 -18.26 12.50 22.74
N TYR A 4 -17.01 12.73 22.37
CA TYR A 4 -15.86 11.98 22.87
C TYR A 4 -15.12 12.86 23.87
N LEU A 5 -14.85 12.32 25.06
CA LEU A 5 -14.05 12.99 26.08
C LEU A 5 -12.62 12.45 25.96
N PHE A 6 -11.67 13.34 25.71
CA PHE A 6 -10.25 12.98 25.67
C PHE A 6 -9.59 13.48 26.95
N TRP A 7 -8.85 12.60 27.61
CA TRP A 7 -7.97 12.96 28.71
C TRP A 7 -6.58 13.19 28.12
N LEU A 8 -6.09 14.41 28.28
CA LEU A 8 -4.70 14.74 27.93
C LEU A 8 -3.85 14.59 29.19
N THR A 9 -2.98 13.60 29.18
CA THR A 9 -1.92 13.48 30.17
C THR A 9 -0.68 14.20 29.65
N PRO A 10 0.03 15.00 30.47
CA PRO A 10 1.32 15.55 30.06
C PRO A 10 2.27 14.40 29.69
N ALA A 11 2.95 14.50 28.56
CA ALA A 11 3.98 13.54 28.19
C ALA A 11 5.13 13.68 29.19
N GLU A 12 5.43 12.60 29.92
CA GLU A 12 6.65 12.51 30.73
C GLU A 12 7.79 12.19 29.78
N GLY A 13 8.63 13.17 29.46
CA GLY A 13 9.81 13.02 28.62
C GLY A 13 10.23 14.31 27.95
N ASP A 14 11.50 14.43 27.66
CA ASP A 14 12.03 15.54 26.88
C ASP A 14 11.67 15.35 25.40
N LEU A 15 10.74 16.16 24.89
CA LEU A 15 10.30 16.14 23.50
C LEU A 15 11.43 16.57 22.51
N SER A 16 12.54 17.08 23.02
CA SER A 16 13.67 17.55 22.19
C SER A 16 14.53 16.42 21.62
N GLU A 17 14.36 15.16 22.09
CA GLU A 17 15.17 14.01 21.67
C GLU A 17 14.40 13.01 20.79
N LYS A 18 13.16 13.30 20.39
CA LYS A 18 12.41 12.38 19.54
C LYS A 18 13.01 12.29 18.14
N ARG A 19 13.16 11.06 17.66
CA ARG A 19 13.52 10.79 16.26
C ARG A 19 12.31 11.07 15.36
N ILE A 20 12.51 11.90 14.37
CA ILE A 20 11.45 12.27 13.42
C ILE A 20 11.46 11.26 12.28
N ILE A 21 10.29 10.68 11.99
CA ILE A 21 10.05 9.88 10.79
C ILE A 21 9.08 10.68 9.90
N ARG A 22 9.53 11.04 8.70
CA ARG A 22 8.73 11.77 7.73
C ARG A 22 8.03 10.78 6.80
N VAL A 23 6.70 10.88 6.74
CA VAL A 23 5.86 10.04 5.89
C VAL A 23 5.17 10.93 4.86
N ALA A 24 5.32 10.63 3.59
CA ALA A 24 4.65 11.36 2.52
C ALA A 24 3.71 10.49 1.69
N GLY A 25 2.75 11.13 1.05
CA GLY A 25 1.79 10.52 0.14
C GLY A 25 0.36 10.95 0.38
N SER A 26 -0.61 10.26 -0.23
CA SER A 26 -2.03 10.57 -0.05
C SER A 26 -2.52 10.13 1.32
N ARG A 27 -3.20 11.02 2.03
CA ARG A 27 -3.75 10.73 3.36
C ARG A 27 -4.88 9.71 3.29
N SER A 28 -4.76 8.63 4.06
CA SER A 28 -5.82 7.64 4.23
C SER A 28 -6.17 7.44 5.70
N SER A 29 -7.38 6.92 5.97
CA SER A 29 -7.78 6.56 7.34
C SER A 29 -6.89 5.45 7.92
N ILE A 30 -6.49 4.49 7.08
CA ILE A 30 -5.61 3.37 7.44
C ILE A 30 -4.23 3.91 7.86
N LEU A 31 -3.65 4.81 7.07
CA LEU A 31 -2.38 5.44 7.40
C LEU A 31 -2.45 6.22 8.72
N SER A 32 -3.53 6.98 8.91
CA SER A 32 -3.72 7.75 10.15
C SER A 32 -3.86 6.85 11.38
N MET A 33 -4.46 5.66 11.25
CA MET A 33 -4.51 4.65 12.31
C MET A 33 -3.12 4.07 12.56
N ALA A 34 -2.42 3.65 11.51
CA ALA A 34 -1.07 3.07 11.62
C ALA A 34 -0.07 4.02 12.29
N ILE A 35 -0.08 5.31 11.91
CA ILE A 35 0.75 6.34 12.55
C ILE A 35 0.45 6.47 14.04
N ARG A 36 -0.83 6.48 14.42
CA ARG A 36 -1.23 6.59 15.82
C ARG A 36 -0.80 5.37 16.63
N ASP A 37 -1.01 4.17 16.07
CA ASP A 37 -0.66 2.92 16.74
C ASP A 37 0.85 2.79 16.88
N PHE A 38 1.62 3.16 15.85
CA PHE A 38 3.08 3.24 15.89
C PHE A 38 3.56 4.23 16.97
N ALA A 39 3.02 5.44 17.02
CA ALA A 39 3.39 6.44 18.02
C ALA A 39 3.06 6.01 19.46
N SER A 40 2.06 5.14 19.63
CA SER A 40 1.73 4.54 20.94
C SER A 40 2.71 3.45 21.36
N MET A 41 3.21 2.65 20.41
CA MET A 41 4.15 1.56 20.65
C MET A 41 5.60 2.07 20.80
N TYR A 42 5.94 3.14 20.10
CA TYR A 42 7.30 3.70 20.01
C TYR A 42 7.30 5.19 20.34
N PRO A 43 7.19 5.56 21.63
CA PRO A 43 7.06 6.97 22.04
C PRO A 43 8.31 7.82 21.81
N GLU A 44 9.48 7.19 21.56
CA GLU A 44 10.73 7.83 21.20
C GLU A 44 10.75 8.37 19.76
N TYR A 45 9.76 8.01 18.93
CA TYR A 45 9.61 8.54 17.58
C TYR A 45 8.48 9.55 17.51
N GLN A 46 8.63 10.49 16.60
CA GLN A 46 7.59 11.41 16.17
C GLN A 46 7.38 11.22 14.67
N VAL A 47 6.14 10.92 14.25
CA VAL A 47 5.82 10.81 12.83
C VAL A 47 5.30 12.16 12.33
N GLU A 48 5.97 12.71 11.32
CA GLU A 48 5.55 13.89 10.59
C GLU A 48 5.00 13.49 9.22
N TYR A 49 3.75 13.85 8.98
CA TYR A 49 3.10 13.58 7.70
C TYR A 49 3.23 14.80 6.77
N VAL A 50 3.78 14.56 5.58
CA VAL A 50 3.94 15.58 4.53
C VAL A 50 2.95 15.30 3.41
N ASP A 51 1.97 16.19 3.26
CA ASP A 51 0.95 16.12 2.22
C ASP A 51 1.40 16.93 1.00
N TYR A 52 2.06 16.26 0.06
CA TYR A 52 2.56 16.91 -1.15
C TYR A 52 1.44 17.45 -2.03
N ASP A 53 0.29 16.78 -2.09
CA ASP A 53 -0.86 17.23 -2.87
C ASP A 53 -1.43 18.53 -2.31
N ALA A 54 -1.58 18.63 -0.99
CA ALA A 54 -2.04 19.83 -0.34
C ALA A 54 -1.05 21.00 -0.45
N LEU A 55 0.27 20.71 -0.46
CA LEU A 55 1.30 21.71 -0.51
C LEU A 55 1.60 22.22 -1.94
N HIS A 56 1.53 21.35 -2.94
CA HIS A 56 2.04 21.61 -4.28
C HIS A 56 1.02 21.39 -5.41
N GLY A 57 -0.17 20.83 -5.11
CA GLY A 57 -1.23 20.60 -6.09
C GLY A 57 -0.73 19.76 -7.28
N GLU A 58 -0.96 20.22 -8.51
CA GLU A 58 -0.56 19.53 -9.73
C GLU A 58 0.96 19.28 -9.88
N GLN A 59 1.78 19.96 -9.06
CA GLN A 59 3.25 19.80 -9.07
C GLN A 59 3.75 18.85 -7.98
N ALA A 60 2.85 18.21 -7.22
CA ALA A 60 3.18 17.38 -6.07
C ALA A 60 4.16 16.26 -6.41
N GLU A 61 3.89 15.49 -7.47
CA GLU A 61 4.75 14.38 -7.90
C GLU A 61 6.13 14.88 -8.35
N GLN A 62 6.16 15.97 -9.12
CA GLN A 62 7.43 16.55 -9.59
C GLN A 62 8.26 17.07 -8.40
N ARG A 63 7.62 17.70 -7.42
CA ARG A 63 8.31 18.20 -6.23
C ARG A 63 8.83 17.05 -5.38
N LEU A 64 8.04 16.00 -5.16
CA LEU A 64 8.47 14.81 -4.45
C LEU A 64 9.69 14.17 -5.12
N LEU A 65 9.65 14.00 -6.45
CA LEU A 65 10.79 13.46 -7.19
C LEU A 65 12.05 14.33 -7.03
N MET A 66 11.92 15.63 -7.06
CA MET A 66 13.04 16.55 -6.84
C MET A 66 13.61 16.40 -5.42
N ASP A 67 12.77 16.34 -4.39
CA ASP A 67 13.21 16.16 -3.01
C ASP A 67 13.93 14.82 -2.83
N MET A 68 13.42 13.74 -3.45
CA MET A 68 14.09 12.43 -3.48
C MET A 68 15.47 12.49 -4.13
N LEU A 69 15.61 13.18 -5.25
CA LEU A 69 16.88 13.32 -5.98
C LEU A 69 17.91 14.15 -5.21
N TYR A 70 17.47 15.12 -4.42
CA TYR A 70 18.35 15.99 -3.62
C TYR A 70 18.64 15.46 -2.21
N GLY A 71 18.09 14.28 -1.85
CA GLY A 71 18.28 13.67 -0.53
C GLY A 71 17.46 14.33 0.58
N GLU A 72 16.43 15.10 0.23
CA GLU A 72 15.47 15.70 1.16
C GLU A 72 14.17 14.89 1.21
N CYS A 73 14.23 13.62 0.78
CA CYS A 73 13.07 12.73 0.69
C CYS A 73 12.49 12.40 2.06
N PRO A 74 11.17 12.05 2.11
CA PRO A 74 10.58 11.41 3.27
C PRO A 74 11.22 10.06 3.55
N ASP A 75 11.20 9.61 4.81
CA ASP A 75 11.71 8.30 5.22
C ASP A 75 10.80 7.18 4.74
N LEU A 76 9.49 7.43 4.65
CA LEU A 76 8.48 6.51 4.14
C LEU A 76 7.62 7.19 3.10
N LEU A 77 7.36 6.48 2.00
CA LEU A 77 6.56 6.98 0.89
C LEU A 77 5.32 6.11 0.67
N PHE A 78 4.17 6.75 0.63
CA PHE A 78 2.93 6.13 0.19
C PHE A 78 2.87 6.15 -1.34
N VAL A 79 3.18 5.01 -1.96
CA VAL A 79 3.35 4.90 -3.43
C VAL A 79 2.04 4.78 -4.22
N ASN A 80 0.88 4.95 -3.58
CA ASN A 80 -0.41 4.81 -4.26
C ASN A 80 -0.54 5.83 -5.42
N GLY A 81 -0.64 5.31 -6.64
CA GLY A 81 -0.71 6.13 -7.85
C GLY A 81 0.63 6.68 -8.35
N LEU A 82 1.73 6.47 -7.63
CA LEU A 82 3.06 6.89 -8.05
C LEU A 82 3.76 5.81 -8.90
N PRO A 83 4.65 6.19 -9.82
CA PRO A 83 5.41 5.25 -10.65
C PRO A 83 6.58 4.62 -9.86
N PHE A 84 6.28 3.88 -8.78
CA PHE A 84 7.28 3.35 -7.85
C PHE A 84 8.31 2.44 -8.51
N GLU A 85 7.94 1.67 -9.54
CA GLU A 85 8.90 0.86 -10.30
C GLU A 85 9.96 1.70 -10.99
N GLN A 86 9.58 2.89 -11.47
CA GLN A 86 10.55 3.82 -12.07
C GLN A 86 11.48 4.38 -10.99
N TYR A 87 10.97 4.71 -9.80
CA TYR A 87 11.77 5.18 -8.68
C TYR A 87 12.72 4.08 -8.19
N ALA A 88 12.26 2.84 -8.12
CA ALA A 88 13.08 1.67 -7.78
C ALA A 88 14.24 1.49 -8.76
N ARG A 89 13.99 1.51 -10.07
CA ARG A 89 15.04 1.39 -11.10
C ARG A 89 16.05 2.56 -11.09
N GLN A 90 15.65 3.71 -10.57
CA GLN A 90 16.54 4.86 -10.38
C GLN A 90 17.34 4.81 -9.06
N GLY A 91 17.12 3.78 -8.24
CA GLY A 91 17.78 3.63 -6.94
C GLY A 91 17.29 4.62 -5.88
N LEU A 92 16.05 5.12 -6.01
CA LEU A 92 15.44 6.06 -5.07
C LEU A 92 14.67 5.37 -3.94
N LEU A 93 14.48 4.06 -4.03
CA LEU A 93 13.78 3.24 -3.03
C LEU A 93 14.71 2.13 -2.52
N GLU A 94 14.57 1.79 -1.25
CA GLU A 94 15.30 0.71 -0.60
C GLU A 94 14.62 -0.66 -0.85
N ASP A 95 15.42 -1.72 -0.92
CA ASP A 95 14.93 -3.10 -0.99
C ASP A 95 14.40 -3.54 0.38
N LEU A 96 13.11 -3.75 0.47
CA LEU A 96 12.43 -4.14 1.70
C LEU A 96 12.71 -5.59 2.12
N TYR A 97 13.21 -6.44 1.22
CA TYR A 97 13.58 -7.80 1.58
C TYR A 97 14.69 -7.85 2.62
N ALA A 98 15.63 -6.92 2.58
CA ALA A 98 16.70 -6.84 3.57
C ALA A 98 16.15 -6.59 4.99
N TYR A 99 15.07 -5.84 5.11
CA TYR A 99 14.40 -5.56 6.38
C TYR A 99 13.54 -6.76 6.82
N LEU A 100 12.77 -7.38 5.92
CA LEU A 100 11.96 -8.57 6.22
C LEU A 100 12.83 -9.76 6.65
N ASP A 101 13.99 -9.95 6.03
CA ASP A 101 14.91 -11.03 6.38
C ASP A 101 15.61 -10.82 7.72
N ALA A 102 15.69 -9.59 8.20
CA ALA A 102 16.28 -9.23 9.49
C ALA A 102 15.25 -9.11 10.63
N ASP A 103 13.95 -9.11 10.32
CA ASP A 103 12.89 -8.96 11.31
C ASP A 103 12.56 -10.31 11.97
N GLU A 104 12.44 -10.34 13.31
CA GLU A 104 12.13 -11.55 14.07
C GLU A 104 10.62 -11.83 14.16
N ALA A 105 9.77 -10.84 13.90
CA ALA A 105 8.33 -10.92 14.06
C ALA A 105 7.57 -11.10 12.74
N LEU A 106 8.15 -10.65 11.62
CA LEU A 106 7.54 -10.69 10.30
C LEU A 106 8.53 -11.23 9.27
N SER A 107 8.23 -12.37 8.68
CA SER A 107 9.03 -13.00 7.63
C SER A 107 8.34 -12.94 6.26
N ARG A 108 9.07 -13.28 5.20
CA ARG A 108 8.49 -13.37 3.85
C ARG A 108 7.39 -14.41 3.76
N GLU A 109 7.47 -15.51 4.54
CA GLU A 109 6.48 -16.59 4.56
C GLU A 109 5.15 -16.16 5.18
N ASP A 110 5.15 -15.14 6.03
CA ASP A 110 3.93 -14.56 6.62
C ASP A 110 3.13 -13.72 5.61
N LEU A 111 3.74 -13.38 4.48
CA LEU A 111 3.15 -12.58 3.42
C LEU A 111 2.65 -13.47 2.27
N THR A 112 1.63 -13.00 1.54
CA THR A 112 1.09 -13.72 0.39
C THR A 112 2.12 -13.77 -0.74
N GLN A 113 2.69 -14.93 -1.04
CA GLN A 113 3.79 -15.11 -1.98
C GLN A 113 3.47 -14.62 -3.39
N ASN A 114 2.26 -14.89 -3.90
CA ASN A 114 1.83 -14.40 -5.22
C ASN A 114 1.80 -12.87 -5.29
N LEU A 115 1.50 -12.22 -4.17
CA LEU A 115 1.49 -10.77 -4.07
C LEU A 115 2.92 -10.22 -4.07
N LEU A 116 3.83 -10.82 -3.30
CA LEU A 116 5.24 -10.45 -3.32
C LEU A 116 5.82 -10.56 -4.73
N CYS A 117 5.61 -11.70 -5.40
CA CYS A 117 6.07 -11.89 -6.79
C CYS A 117 5.51 -10.85 -7.77
N ALA A 118 4.26 -10.38 -7.55
CA ALA A 118 3.64 -9.36 -8.40
C ALA A 118 4.19 -7.95 -8.14
N LEU A 119 4.79 -7.71 -6.98
CA LEU A 119 5.36 -6.41 -6.56
C LEU A 119 6.88 -6.35 -6.73
N GLU A 120 7.52 -7.49 -6.97
CA GLU A 120 8.96 -7.53 -7.22
C GLU A 120 9.34 -6.78 -8.51
N THR A 121 10.40 -6.02 -8.41
CA THR A 121 11.05 -5.39 -9.55
C THR A 121 12.53 -5.84 -9.55
N ASP A 122 12.94 -6.55 -10.58
CA ASP A 122 14.32 -7.08 -10.74
C ASP A 122 14.81 -7.94 -9.55
N GLY A 123 13.87 -8.66 -8.89
CA GLY A 123 14.15 -9.57 -7.77
C GLY A 123 14.23 -8.89 -6.40
N ALA A 124 13.91 -7.61 -6.30
CA ALA A 124 13.83 -6.84 -5.06
C ALA A 124 12.43 -6.32 -4.80
N LEU A 125 12.10 -6.09 -3.54
CA LEU A 125 10.78 -5.61 -3.09
C LEU A 125 10.87 -4.15 -2.67
N TYR A 126 10.22 -3.24 -3.37
CA TYR A 126 10.27 -1.80 -3.09
C TYR A 126 9.01 -1.21 -2.49
N CYS A 127 7.93 -1.99 -2.42
CA CYS A 127 6.71 -1.57 -1.75
C CYS A 127 5.97 -2.75 -1.13
N LEU A 128 5.18 -2.46 -0.09
CA LEU A 128 4.22 -3.39 0.52
C LEU A 128 2.83 -2.76 0.42
N PRO A 129 1.82 -3.47 -0.11
CA PRO A 129 0.49 -2.94 -0.20
C PRO A 129 -0.18 -2.97 1.16
N GLN A 130 -0.95 -1.93 1.50
CA GLN A 130 -1.82 -1.95 2.67
C GLN A 130 -3.02 -2.88 2.49
N THR A 131 -3.54 -2.89 1.27
CA THR A 131 -4.71 -3.68 0.86
C THR A 131 -4.53 -4.09 -0.60
N TYR A 132 -5.15 -5.18 -0.98
CA TYR A 132 -5.28 -5.57 -2.38
C TYR A 132 -6.71 -5.99 -2.67
N LEU A 133 -7.14 -5.77 -3.89
CA LEU A 133 -8.42 -6.22 -4.39
C LEU A 133 -8.21 -7.39 -5.34
N LEU A 134 -9.08 -8.38 -5.24
CA LEU A 134 -9.12 -9.48 -6.18
C LEU A 134 -10.37 -9.31 -7.04
N ASP A 135 -10.15 -8.95 -8.29
CA ASP A 135 -11.20 -9.02 -9.29
C ASP A 135 -11.34 -10.46 -9.76
N THR A 136 -12.47 -11.06 -9.49
CA THR A 136 -12.72 -12.45 -9.83
C THR A 136 -14.11 -12.64 -10.41
N ALA A 137 -14.26 -13.63 -11.27
CA ALA A 137 -15.54 -14.08 -11.76
C ALA A 137 -16.05 -15.23 -10.89
N VAL A 138 -17.32 -15.18 -10.50
CA VAL A 138 -18.00 -16.23 -9.74
C VAL A 138 -19.15 -16.76 -10.59
N GLY A 139 -19.26 -18.08 -10.69
CA GLY A 139 -20.35 -18.72 -11.41
C GLY A 139 -20.79 -20.04 -10.76
N LEU A 140 -21.93 -20.55 -11.18
CA LEU A 140 -22.40 -21.86 -10.75
C LEU A 140 -21.41 -22.93 -11.22
N GLN A 141 -21.10 -23.91 -10.36
CA GLN A 141 -20.16 -24.98 -10.68
C GLN A 141 -20.54 -25.77 -11.93
N GLU A 142 -21.83 -25.94 -12.20
CA GLU A 142 -22.36 -26.58 -13.41
C GLU A 142 -22.08 -25.79 -14.68
N THR A 143 -21.99 -24.45 -14.59
CA THR A 143 -21.68 -23.54 -15.69
C THR A 143 -20.17 -23.35 -15.91
N VAL A 144 -19.44 -23.13 -14.82
CA VAL A 144 -18.01 -22.81 -14.89
C VAL A 144 -17.10 -24.05 -14.88
N GLY A 145 -17.65 -25.23 -14.50
CA GLY A 145 -16.88 -26.45 -14.31
C GLY A 145 -16.03 -26.44 -13.03
N GLY A 146 -15.60 -27.61 -12.59
CA GLY A 146 -14.80 -27.76 -11.37
C GLY A 146 -13.29 -27.58 -11.57
N LYS A 147 -12.83 -26.82 -12.55
CA LYS A 147 -11.41 -26.60 -12.81
C LYS A 147 -10.88 -25.44 -11.98
N GLU A 148 -9.76 -25.68 -11.30
CA GLU A 148 -9.01 -24.59 -10.66
C GLU A 148 -8.32 -23.72 -11.73
N GLY A 149 -8.46 -22.42 -11.59
CA GLY A 149 -7.87 -21.42 -12.48
C GLY A 149 -8.61 -21.28 -13.83
N TRP A 150 -9.09 -20.09 -14.07
CA TRP A 150 -9.71 -19.70 -15.33
C TRP A 150 -8.77 -18.82 -16.14
N SER A 151 -8.46 -19.27 -17.37
CA SER A 151 -7.84 -18.38 -18.33
C SER A 151 -8.90 -17.46 -18.97
N MET A 152 -8.48 -16.34 -19.50
CA MET A 152 -9.37 -15.43 -20.26
C MET A 152 -10.06 -16.17 -21.43
N THR A 153 -9.35 -17.10 -22.08
CA THR A 153 -9.92 -17.92 -23.15
C THR A 153 -11.05 -18.81 -22.62
N ALA A 154 -10.83 -19.52 -21.50
CA ALA A 154 -11.86 -20.36 -20.89
C ALA A 154 -13.07 -19.54 -20.42
N PHE A 155 -12.86 -18.33 -19.93
CA PHE A 155 -13.93 -17.39 -19.59
C PHE A 155 -14.77 -17.02 -20.82
N LEU A 156 -14.12 -16.63 -21.92
CA LEU A 156 -14.80 -16.26 -23.17
C LEU A 156 -15.54 -17.43 -23.80
N ASP A 157 -14.96 -18.64 -23.81
CA ASP A 157 -15.58 -19.85 -24.32
C ASP A 157 -16.85 -20.18 -23.51
N THR A 158 -16.80 -20.05 -22.19
CA THR A 158 -17.98 -20.26 -21.32
C THR A 158 -19.04 -19.20 -21.57
N ALA A 159 -18.68 -17.93 -21.70
CA ALA A 159 -19.61 -16.86 -22.00
C ALA A 159 -20.31 -17.08 -23.36
N GLN A 160 -19.58 -17.55 -24.38
CA GLN A 160 -20.14 -17.88 -25.68
C GLN A 160 -21.06 -19.09 -25.66
N ALA A 161 -20.77 -20.08 -24.79
CA ALA A 161 -21.60 -21.27 -24.63
C ALA A 161 -22.93 -20.99 -23.89
N HIS A 162 -23.04 -19.87 -23.20
CA HIS A 162 -24.19 -19.45 -22.41
C HIS A 162 -24.78 -18.12 -22.89
N PRO A 163 -25.37 -18.07 -24.11
CA PRO A 163 -25.89 -16.83 -24.68
C PRO A 163 -27.11 -16.27 -23.93
N GLU A 164 -27.71 -17.03 -23.01
CA GLU A 164 -28.74 -16.58 -22.10
C GLU A 164 -28.21 -15.61 -21.02
N ILE A 165 -26.91 -15.58 -20.79
CA ILE A 165 -26.28 -14.64 -19.84
C ILE A 165 -26.11 -13.29 -20.54
N THR A 166 -26.97 -12.34 -20.20
CA THR A 166 -27.00 -11.01 -20.83
C THR A 166 -26.03 -10.00 -20.22
N SER A 167 -25.53 -10.25 -19.01
CA SER A 167 -24.51 -9.44 -18.35
C SER A 167 -23.55 -10.36 -17.57
N ILE A 168 -22.26 -10.24 -17.88
CA ILE A 168 -21.21 -11.03 -17.24
C ILE A 168 -20.59 -10.24 -16.07
N PHE A 169 -20.66 -8.93 -16.13
CA PHE A 169 -20.17 -8.04 -15.09
C PHE A 169 -21.34 -7.44 -14.32
N ALA A 170 -21.21 -7.39 -12.98
CA ALA A 170 -22.14 -6.64 -12.17
C ALA A 170 -22.07 -5.17 -12.60
N GLN A 171 -23.22 -4.58 -12.94
CA GLN A 171 -23.30 -3.13 -13.05
C GLN A 171 -23.35 -2.57 -11.63
N GLU A 172 -22.37 -1.77 -11.27
CA GLU A 172 -22.46 -0.91 -10.08
C GLU A 172 -23.51 0.18 -10.41
N ASP A 173 -24.60 0.20 -9.65
CA ASP A 173 -25.62 1.27 -9.71
C ASP A 173 -25.11 2.53 -8.98
#